data_d35e7fdee4034c0c0c8407c8fb45368d
#
_entry.id   d35e7fdee4034c0c0c8407c8fb45368d
#
_cell.length_a   1.000
_cell.length_b   1.000
_cell.length_c   1.000
_cell.angle_alpha   90.00
_cell.angle_beta   90.00
_cell.angle_gamma   90.00
#
_symmetry.space_group_name_H-M   'P 1'
#
loop_
_entity.id
_entity.type
_entity.pdbx_description
1 polymer ?
#
loop_
_entity_poly.entity_id
_entity_poly.type
_entity_poly.pdbx_seq_one_letter_code
_entity_poly.pdbx_strand_id
1 'polypeptide(L)'
;MAPYADEIVFVGGWVHALYLAEANETGAIGTEDIDITIPRELLTRDRPTLLALAARAGFERDPISDMEAVPSWMVYTNEQGDTVPIDFLTEGDPRFAVPIVGQPGLLAQGYPGQNVLLQNTRSMSVGKEVHALLDPPRVIHVPTLGAYVLQ
;
A
#
# COMPACT_ATOMS: atom_id res chain seq x y z
N MET A 1 -1.72 8.03 4.79
CA MET A 1 -0.33 7.45 4.66
C MET A 1 0.77 8.50 4.60
N ALA A 2 0.48 9.79 4.34
CA ALA A 2 1.50 10.84 4.19
C ALA A 2 2.65 10.85 5.25
N PRO A 3 2.42 10.60 6.54
CA PRO A 3 3.52 10.56 7.52
C PRO A 3 4.56 9.46 7.30
N TYR A 4 4.25 8.44 6.48
CA TYR A 4 5.11 7.32 6.16
C TYR A 4 5.50 7.26 4.67
N ALA A 5 5.24 8.31 3.91
CA ALA A 5 5.42 8.31 2.46
C ALA A 5 6.84 7.90 2.01
N ASP A 6 7.87 8.24 2.79
CA ASP A 6 9.27 7.90 2.49
C ASP A 6 9.69 6.51 3.00
N GLU A 7 8.82 5.80 3.70
CA GLU A 7 9.14 4.52 4.35
C GLU A 7 8.32 3.35 3.80
N ILE A 8 7.26 3.64 3.03
CA ILE A 8 6.37 2.65 2.42
C ILE A 8 6.41 2.73 0.89
N VAL A 9 6.10 1.65 0.22
CA VAL A 9 6.12 1.56 -1.25
C VAL A 9 4.78 1.02 -1.73
N PHE A 10 4.14 1.75 -2.63
CA PHE A 10 2.95 1.25 -3.32
C PHE A 10 3.38 0.25 -4.38
N VAL A 11 2.72 -0.89 -4.45
CA VAL A 11 3.03 -2.00 -5.36
C VAL A 11 1.76 -2.50 -6.05
N GLY A 12 1.81 -3.64 -6.71
CA GLY A 12 0.62 -4.25 -7.35
C GLY A 12 0.14 -3.53 -8.61
N GLY A 13 -1.08 -3.82 -9.02
CA GLY A 13 -1.64 -3.39 -10.30
C GLY A 13 -1.78 -1.87 -10.45
N TRP A 14 -1.98 -1.12 -9.37
CA TRP A 14 -2.02 0.34 -9.39
C TRP A 14 -0.73 0.97 -9.88
N VAL A 15 0.43 0.36 -9.57
CA VAL A 15 1.74 0.84 -10.04
C VAL A 15 1.83 0.78 -11.56
N HIS A 16 1.29 -0.26 -12.18
CA HIS A 16 1.22 -0.37 -13.63
C HIS A 16 0.42 0.79 -14.25
N ALA A 17 -0.76 1.08 -13.68
CA ALA A 17 -1.58 2.20 -14.14
C ALA A 17 -0.88 3.55 -14.01
N LEU A 18 -0.13 3.77 -12.92
CA LEU A 18 0.66 4.98 -12.72
C LEU A 18 1.79 5.12 -13.75
N TYR A 19 2.47 4.04 -14.10
CA TYR A 19 3.48 4.06 -15.16
C TYR A 19 2.89 4.35 -16.54
N LEU A 20 1.72 3.78 -16.86
CA LEU A 20 1.01 4.08 -18.12
C LEU A 20 0.58 5.54 -18.16
N ALA A 21 0.02 6.07 -17.08
CA ALA A 21 -0.37 7.47 -17.00
C ALA A 21 0.82 8.43 -17.20
N GLU A 22 1.99 8.12 -16.61
CA GLU A 22 3.22 8.89 -16.81
C GLU A 22 3.70 8.86 -18.28
N ALA A 23 3.51 7.72 -18.96
CA ALA A 23 3.81 7.56 -20.38
C ALA A 23 2.77 8.20 -21.32
N ASN A 24 1.70 8.81 -20.80
CA ASN A 24 0.51 9.25 -21.52
C ASN A 24 -0.18 8.12 -22.31
N GLU A 25 -0.09 6.91 -21.81
CA GLU A 25 -0.78 5.75 -22.34
C GLU A 25 -2.03 5.44 -21.51
N THR A 26 -3.07 4.95 -22.15
CA THR A 26 -4.29 4.51 -21.49
C THR A 26 -4.28 2.99 -21.40
N GLY A 27 -4.33 2.47 -20.18
CA GLY A 27 -4.50 1.04 -19.92
C GLY A 27 -5.62 0.81 -18.92
N ALA A 28 -6.23 -0.36 -18.98
CA ALA A 28 -7.18 -0.76 -17.96
C ALA A 28 -6.41 -1.02 -16.63
N ILE A 29 -6.88 -0.42 -15.55
CA ILE A 29 -6.46 -0.82 -14.21
C ILE A 29 -7.12 -2.17 -13.95
N GLY A 30 -6.31 -3.23 -13.89
CA GLY A 30 -6.79 -4.60 -13.70
C GLY A 30 -6.85 -5.03 -12.23
N THR A 31 -6.75 -4.08 -11.29
CA THR A 31 -6.77 -4.37 -9.85
C THR A 31 -7.76 -3.48 -9.14
N GLU A 32 -8.43 -4.04 -8.13
CA GLU A 32 -9.39 -3.34 -7.26
C GLU A 32 -8.79 -3.09 -5.87
N ASP A 33 -7.59 -3.61 -5.60
CA ASP A 33 -6.86 -3.58 -4.34
C ASP A 33 -5.68 -2.59 -4.35
N ILE A 34 -5.34 -2.08 -3.19
CA ILE A 34 -4.18 -1.21 -2.97
C ILE A 34 -3.16 -2.01 -2.16
N ASP A 35 -2.09 -2.43 -2.82
CA ASP A 35 -0.98 -3.12 -2.18
C ASP A 35 0.08 -2.14 -1.68
N ILE A 36 0.48 -2.27 -0.43
CA ILE A 36 1.50 -1.43 0.20
C ILE A 36 2.57 -2.32 0.83
N THR A 37 3.79 -2.25 0.29
CA THR A 37 4.95 -2.88 0.91
C THR A 37 5.51 -2.00 2.02
N ILE A 38 5.71 -2.60 3.18
CA ILE A 38 6.23 -1.94 4.38
C ILE A 38 7.43 -2.72 4.94
N PRO A 39 8.42 -2.03 5.54
CA PRO A 39 9.52 -2.70 6.22
C PRO A 39 9.02 -3.47 7.46
N ARG A 40 9.74 -4.50 7.89
CA ARG A 40 9.41 -5.27 9.10
C ARG A 40 9.44 -4.43 10.39
N GLU A 41 10.17 -3.33 10.37
CA GLU A 41 10.21 -2.33 11.43
C GLU A 41 9.81 -0.97 10.85
N LEU A 42 8.69 -0.42 11.34
CA LEU A 42 8.14 0.86 10.94
C LEU A 42 7.68 1.63 12.17
N LEU A 43 8.59 2.41 12.75
CA LEU A 43 8.34 3.10 14.02
C LEU A 43 7.34 4.25 13.87
N THR A 44 6.44 4.38 14.81
CA THR A 44 5.45 5.48 14.84
C THR A 44 6.07 6.84 15.11
N ARG A 45 7.09 6.94 15.99
CA ARG A 45 7.79 8.21 16.30
C ARG A 45 6.84 9.40 16.45
N ASP A 46 5.86 9.33 17.32
CA ASP A 46 4.83 10.35 17.52
C ASP A 46 3.84 10.56 16.36
N ARG A 47 3.83 9.65 15.38
CA ARG A 47 2.87 9.60 14.29
C ARG A 47 1.74 8.60 14.59
N PRO A 48 0.53 8.79 14.04
CA PRO A 48 -0.51 7.76 14.08
C PRO A 48 -0.05 6.48 13.38
N THR A 49 -0.50 5.32 13.83
CA THR A 49 -0.25 4.03 13.13
C THR A 49 -0.83 4.04 11.71
N LEU A 50 -0.35 3.14 10.85
CA LEU A 50 -0.91 2.97 9.49
C LEU A 50 -2.40 2.60 9.55
N LEU A 51 -2.80 1.71 10.47
CA LEU A 51 -4.20 1.36 10.67
C LEU A 51 -5.04 2.58 11.09
N ALA A 52 -4.53 3.43 11.99
CA ALA A 52 -5.22 4.64 12.40
C ALA A 52 -5.32 5.67 11.26
N LEU A 53 -4.32 5.75 10.38
CA LEU A 53 -4.37 6.61 9.20
C LEU A 53 -5.38 6.09 8.16
N ALA A 54 -5.42 4.78 7.91
CA ALA A 54 -6.41 4.16 7.05
C ALA A 54 -7.84 4.40 7.59
N ALA A 55 -8.06 4.19 8.89
CA ALA A 55 -9.36 4.45 9.52
C ALA A 55 -9.79 5.93 9.39
N ARG A 56 -8.88 6.89 9.55
CA ARG A 56 -9.15 8.32 9.32
C ARG A 56 -9.50 8.64 7.86
N ALA A 57 -9.03 7.83 6.92
CA ALA A 57 -9.37 7.95 5.50
C ALA A 57 -10.66 7.23 5.12
N GLY A 58 -11.39 6.67 6.09
CA GLY A 58 -12.67 5.99 5.87
C GLY A 58 -12.56 4.48 5.62
N PHE A 59 -11.36 3.90 5.77
CA PHE A 59 -11.21 2.45 5.68
C PHE A 59 -11.60 1.80 7.01
N GLU A 60 -12.34 0.73 6.93
CA GLU A 60 -12.69 -0.11 8.08
C GLU A 60 -11.82 -1.38 8.08
N ARG A 61 -11.56 -1.91 9.26
CA ARG A 61 -10.86 -3.18 9.38
C ARG A 61 -11.80 -4.32 8.98
N ASP A 62 -11.34 -5.21 8.09
CA ASP A 62 -12.10 -6.38 7.74
C ASP A 62 -12.24 -7.29 8.98
N PRO A 63 -13.45 -7.77 9.32
CA PRO A 63 -13.67 -8.65 10.47
C PRO A 63 -12.84 -9.94 10.47
N ILE A 64 -12.45 -10.44 9.29
CA ILE A 64 -11.56 -11.60 9.17
C ILE A 64 -10.17 -11.29 9.73
N SER A 65 -9.72 -10.04 9.64
CA SER A 65 -8.45 -9.59 10.22
C SER A 65 -8.39 -9.65 11.76
N ASP A 66 -9.51 -9.85 12.43
CA ASP A 66 -9.56 -10.03 13.89
C ASP A 66 -9.27 -11.47 14.32
N MET A 67 -9.17 -12.40 13.37
CA MET A 67 -8.73 -13.77 13.63
C MET A 67 -7.23 -13.81 13.92
N GLU A 68 -6.81 -14.69 14.79
CA GLU A 68 -5.41 -14.87 15.14
C GLU A 68 -4.59 -15.30 13.91
N ALA A 69 -3.44 -14.66 13.72
CA ALA A 69 -2.48 -14.95 12.65
C ALA A 69 -2.98 -14.70 11.20
N VAL A 70 -4.00 -13.87 11.03
CA VAL A 70 -4.43 -13.43 9.68
C VAL A 70 -3.90 -12.02 9.39
N PRO A 71 -3.48 -11.72 8.14
CA PRO A 71 -3.07 -10.38 7.77
C PRO A 71 -4.14 -9.32 8.05
N SER A 72 -3.71 -8.11 8.36
CA SER A 72 -4.61 -6.98 8.57
C SER A 72 -5.08 -6.44 7.22
N TRP A 73 -6.34 -6.59 6.92
CA TRP A 73 -6.99 -5.99 5.76
C TRP A 73 -7.82 -4.78 6.17
N MET A 74 -7.71 -3.71 5.41
CA MET A 74 -8.52 -2.51 5.58
C MET A 74 -9.34 -2.32 4.31
N VAL A 75 -10.65 -2.07 4.46
CA VAL A 75 -11.57 -1.99 3.33
C VAL A 75 -12.26 -0.62 3.34
N TYR A 76 -12.24 0.08 2.23
CA TYR A 76 -13.09 1.25 1.99
C TYR A 76 -14.29 0.81 1.16
N THR A 77 -15.49 1.25 1.56
CA THR A 77 -16.72 1.02 0.80
C THR A 77 -17.27 2.38 0.36
N ASN A 78 -17.46 2.57 -0.94
CA ASN A 78 -18.04 3.79 -1.48
C ASN A 78 -19.58 3.82 -1.32
N GLU A 79 -20.21 4.92 -1.71
CA GLU A 79 -21.68 5.09 -1.64
C GLU A 79 -22.44 4.11 -2.55
N GLN A 80 -21.82 3.57 -3.58
CA GLN A 80 -22.38 2.59 -4.51
C GLN A 80 -22.26 1.15 -3.99
N GLY A 81 -21.49 0.94 -2.92
CA GLY A 81 -21.23 -0.38 -2.32
C GLY A 81 -20.02 -1.10 -2.91
N ASP A 82 -19.24 -0.44 -3.80
CA ASP A 82 -17.98 -1.00 -4.27
C ASP A 82 -16.93 -0.93 -3.17
N THR A 83 -16.09 -1.94 -3.08
CA THR A 83 -15.08 -2.07 -2.05
C THR A 83 -13.68 -1.94 -2.62
N VAL A 84 -12.81 -1.23 -1.91
CA VAL A 84 -11.37 -1.11 -2.22
C VAL A 84 -10.58 -1.58 -1.00
N PRO A 85 -9.99 -2.77 -1.01
CA PRO A 85 -9.14 -3.24 0.07
C PRO A 85 -7.75 -2.60 0.03
N ILE A 86 -7.12 -2.49 1.20
CA ILE A 86 -5.68 -2.25 1.34
C ILE A 86 -5.04 -3.50 1.92
N ASP A 87 -4.04 -4.00 1.22
CA ASP A 87 -3.20 -5.11 1.64
C ASP A 87 -1.82 -4.60 2.08
N PHE A 88 -1.40 -4.99 3.27
CA PHE A 88 -0.07 -4.69 3.79
C PHE A 88 0.84 -5.88 3.57
N LEU A 89 1.92 -5.66 2.81
CA LEU A 89 2.90 -6.67 2.44
C LEU A 89 4.24 -6.40 3.12
N THR A 90 4.99 -7.44 3.45
CA THR A 90 6.36 -7.31 3.99
C THR A 90 7.23 -8.51 3.59
N GLU A 91 8.53 -8.38 3.74
CA GLU A 91 9.44 -9.52 3.52
C GLU A 91 9.09 -10.68 4.46
N GLY A 92 8.85 -11.86 3.90
CA GLY A 92 8.51 -13.03 4.68
C GLY A 92 8.04 -14.23 3.86
N ASP A 93 7.64 -15.27 4.57
CA ASP A 93 7.04 -16.46 3.98
C ASP A 93 5.54 -16.20 3.74
N PRO A 94 5.00 -16.48 2.52
CA PRO A 94 3.60 -16.21 2.20
C PRO A 94 2.58 -17.04 3.00
N ARG A 95 3.04 -18.03 3.76
CA ARG A 95 2.18 -18.81 4.64
C ARG A 95 1.87 -18.13 5.98
N PHE A 96 2.55 -17.01 6.28
CA PHE A 96 2.45 -16.37 7.59
C PHE A 96 2.15 -14.87 7.49
N ALA A 97 1.30 -14.43 8.39
CA ALA A 97 1.18 -13.01 8.70
C ALA A 97 2.33 -12.58 9.63
N VAL A 98 2.92 -11.45 9.34
CA VAL A 98 4.13 -10.95 10.01
C VAL A 98 3.78 -9.70 10.81
N PRO A 99 3.97 -9.70 12.14
CA PRO A 99 3.78 -8.50 12.94
C PRO A 99 4.81 -7.44 12.59
N ILE A 100 4.36 -6.21 12.41
CA ILE A 100 5.22 -5.07 12.07
C ILE A 100 5.65 -4.36 13.35
N VAL A 101 6.95 -4.38 13.62
CA VAL A 101 7.53 -3.72 14.79
C VAL A 101 7.29 -2.21 14.72
N GLY A 102 6.76 -1.63 15.78
CA GLY A 102 6.41 -0.20 15.84
C GLY A 102 5.01 0.15 15.30
N GLN A 103 4.23 -0.85 14.81
CA GLN A 103 2.85 -0.69 14.35
C GLN A 103 1.92 -1.63 15.12
N PRO A 104 1.48 -1.28 16.34
CA PRO A 104 0.63 -2.14 17.15
C PRO A 104 -0.62 -2.61 16.41
N GLY A 105 -0.86 -3.91 16.41
CA GLY A 105 -2.03 -4.54 15.80
C GLY A 105 -1.96 -4.70 14.28
N LEU A 106 -0.86 -4.27 13.62
CA LEU A 106 -0.66 -4.47 12.20
C LEU A 106 0.06 -5.80 11.94
N LEU A 107 -0.59 -6.69 11.22
CA LEU A 107 -0.04 -7.92 10.66
C LEU A 107 0.02 -7.79 9.15
N ALA A 108 1.19 -7.81 8.56
CA ALA A 108 1.37 -7.77 7.11
C ALA A 108 1.45 -9.18 6.53
N GLN A 109 1.00 -9.37 5.30
CA GLN A 109 1.21 -10.62 4.57
C GLN A 109 2.69 -10.75 4.22
N GLY A 110 3.30 -11.86 4.57
CA GLY A 110 4.66 -12.18 4.17
C GLY A 110 4.74 -12.48 2.67
N TYR A 111 5.72 -11.91 1.98
CA TYR A 111 6.09 -12.28 0.61
C TYR A 111 7.60 -12.15 0.43
N PRO A 112 8.26 -13.09 -0.27
CA PRO A 112 9.68 -12.98 -0.58
C PRO A 112 9.91 -11.85 -1.60
N GLY A 113 11.05 -11.17 -1.50
CA GLY A 113 11.45 -10.12 -2.44
C GLY A 113 10.95 -8.71 -2.10
N GLN A 114 10.14 -8.53 -1.06
CA GLN A 114 9.64 -7.21 -0.69
C GLN A 114 10.78 -6.23 -0.30
N ASN A 115 11.87 -6.73 0.27
CA ASN A 115 13.04 -5.91 0.54
C ASN A 115 13.69 -5.34 -0.73
N VAL A 116 13.62 -6.06 -1.85
CA VAL A 116 14.11 -5.55 -3.14
C VAL A 116 13.29 -4.36 -3.59
N LEU A 117 11.97 -4.41 -3.43
CA LEU A 117 11.07 -3.30 -3.77
C LEU A 117 11.32 -2.09 -2.88
N LEU A 118 11.46 -2.28 -1.56
CA LEU A 118 11.74 -1.22 -0.61
C LEU A 118 13.08 -0.49 -0.89
N GLN A 119 14.08 -1.21 -1.40
CA GLN A 119 15.41 -0.67 -1.70
C GLN A 119 15.53 -0.05 -3.10
N ASN A 120 14.65 -0.42 -4.03
CA ASN A 120 14.72 0.01 -5.43
C ASN A 120 13.47 0.80 -5.80
N THR A 121 13.31 1.95 -5.18
CA THR A 121 12.15 2.82 -5.36
C THR A 121 12.47 4.06 -6.19
N ARG A 122 11.43 4.66 -6.73
CA ARG A 122 11.43 6.02 -7.27
C ARG A 122 10.24 6.80 -6.71
N SER A 123 10.40 8.09 -6.58
CA SER A 123 9.30 8.99 -6.29
C SER A 123 8.48 9.26 -7.55
N MET A 124 7.16 9.23 -7.40
CA MET A 124 6.21 9.58 -8.44
C MET A 124 5.21 10.62 -7.91
N SER A 125 4.97 11.65 -8.69
CA SER A 125 3.94 12.65 -8.36
C SER A 125 2.61 12.16 -8.89
N VAL A 126 1.63 12.04 -8.01
CA VAL A 126 0.27 11.62 -8.34
C VAL A 126 -0.68 12.77 -8.07
N GLY A 127 -1.39 13.22 -9.09
CA GLY A 127 -2.25 14.39 -9.03
C GLY A 127 -3.64 14.15 -9.63
N LYS A 128 -4.24 15.23 -10.12
CA LYS A 128 -5.61 15.25 -10.66
C LYS A 128 -5.85 14.26 -11.80
N GLU A 129 -4.81 13.94 -12.55
CA GLU A 129 -4.85 12.95 -13.64
C GLU A 129 -5.24 11.56 -13.17
N VAL A 130 -4.97 11.25 -11.88
CA VAL A 130 -5.36 9.99 -11.25
C VAL A 130 -6.67 10.14 -10.48
N HIS A 131 -6.82 11.22 -9.71
CA HIS A 131 -8.05 11.48 -8.97
C HIS A 131 -8.22 12.97 -8.64
N ALA A 132 -9.41 13.52 -8.87
CA ALA A 132 -9.71 14.95 -8.70
C ALA A 132 -9.41 15.51 -7.29
N LEU A 133 -9.44 14.66 -6.25
CA LEU A 133 -9.12 15.06 -4.87
C LEU A 133 -7.61 15.17 -4.59
N LEU A 134 -6.74 14.82 -5.54
CA LEU A 134 -5.29 14.93 -5.42
C LEU A 134 -4.79 16.31 -5.88
N ASP A 135 -5.37 17.36 -5.33
CA ASP A 135 -4.94 18.74 -5.53
C ASP A 135 -4.63 19.40 -4.16
N PRO A 136 -3.39 19.70 -3.83
CA PRO A 136 -2.18 19.54 -4.67
C PRO A 136 -1.75 18.08 -4.86
N PRO A 137 -0.94 17.80 -5.90
CA PRO A 137 -0.37 16.47 -6.14
C PRO A 137 0.35 15.91 -4.92
N ARG A 138 0.35 14.58 -4.79
CA ARG A 138 1.05 13.87 -3.71
C ARG A 138 2.23 13.10 -4.28
N VAL A 139 3.31 13.09 -3.53
CA VAL A 139 4.46 12.24 -3.85
C VAL A 139 4.28 10.91 -3.14
N ILE A 140 4.42 9.83 -3.89
CA ILE A 140 4.42 8.46 -3.41
C ILE A 140 5.70 7.75 -3.88
N HIS A 141 6.08 6.68 -3.20
CA HIS A 141 7.15 5.81 -3.65
C HIS A 141 6.56 4.58 -4.33
N VAL A 142 7.11 4.24 -5.49
CA VAL A 142 6.79 3.05 -6.26
C VAL A 142 8.10 2.31 -6.59
N PRO A 143 8.08 0.99 -6.84
CA PRO A 143 9.28 0.28 -7.28
C PRO A 143 9.80 0.90 -8.58
N THR A 144 11.10 0.87 -8.82
CA THR A 144 11.63 1.12 -10.17
C THR A 144 11.08 0.06 -11.14
N LEU A 145 11.00 0.39 -12.42
CA LEU A 145 10.46 -0.54 -13.42
C LEU A 145 11.23 -1.88 -13.43
N GLY A 146 12.55 -1.83 -13.26
CA GLY A 146 13.37 -3.04 -13.16
C GLY A 146 13.03 -3.92 -11.96
N ALA A 147 12.81 -3.33 -10.78
CA ALA A 147 12.41 -4.07 -9.58
C ALA A 147 10.98 -4.62 -9.71
N TYR A 148 10.08 -3.88 -10.34
CA TYR A 148 8.69 -4.29 -10.56
C TYR A 148 8.55 -5.50 -11.50
N VAL A 149 9.38 -5.57 -12.54
CA VAL A 149 9.34 -6.69 -13.52
C VAL A 149 9.97 -7.97 -12.97
N LEU A 150 10.81 -7.88 -11.94
CA LEU A 150 11.47 -9.04 -11.33
C LEU A 150 10.63 -9.74 -10.25
N GLN A 151 9.44 -9.28 -9.95
CA GLN A 151 8.43 -9.94 -9.10
C GLN A 151 7.67 -10.98 -9.89
#